data_2ed0d10d23512fa9bcf6f321931ce971
#
_entry.id   2ed0d10d23512fa9bcf6f321931ce971
#
_cell.length_a   1.000
_cell.length_b   1.000
_cell.length_c   1.000
_cell.angle_alpha   90.00
_cell.angle_beta   90.00
_cell.angle_gamma   90.00
#
_symmetry.space_group_name_H-M   'P 1'
#
loop_
_entity.id
_entity.type
_entity.pdbx_description
1 polymer ?
#
loop_
_entity_poly.entity_id
_entity_poly.type
_entity_poly.pdbx_seq_one_letter_code
_entity_poly.pdbx_strand_id
1 'polypeptide(L)'
;MAFPFFTCGGLFYWVDRHSYAGWRIQESIWTRRCRLLDPYNIKRAAGSFELCYDTMLYFLRAWEVMPPPKKAVVMIHGLFQRPSSFEKMARDFQKNFEPIVFSYPMLRFDLVKSARALNALLDRRQDISQINFVVYGIGGLILRQAIELNPSWLERIGRSVFLAVPNHGYSWADKWKEKWWYKWALGAAGKCILPETAEALFPMKGDFGVIMGGKDDAKGFIPLFKQDNDGILTVAAAKQNGAREEYLALNKTHFFLHQDDKILELAFSFLNTGRFGRGMRIRKEQSYTNLWDR
;
A
#
# COMPACT_ATOMS: atom_id res chain seq x y z
N MET A 1 -20.06 14.43 -26.69
CA MET A 1 -20.62 13.18 -26.08
C MET A 1 -19.66 12.70 -25.00
N ALA A 2 -20.04 12.83 -23.74
CA ALA A 2 -19.26 12.30 -22.62
C ALA A 2 -19.60 10.80 -22.46
N PHE A 3 -18.66 9.93 -22.76
CA PHE A 3 -18.81 8.52 -22.47
C PHE A 3 -18.95 8.36 -20.94
N PRO A 4 -19.97 7.67 -20.44
CA PRO A 4 -20.06 7.35 -19.02
C PRO A 4 -19.08 6.23 -18.73
N PHE A 5 -17.80 6.56 -18.55
CA PHE A 5 -16.90 5.62 -17.97
C PHE A 5 -17.35 5.39 -16.53
N PHE A 6 -17.63 4.14 -16.20
CA PHE A 6 -17.84 3.71 -14.83
C PHE A 6 -16.58 4.05 -14.02
N THR A 7 -16.59 5.17 -13.33
CA THR A 7 -15.41 5.72 -12.66
C THR A 7 -15.11 5.01 -11.34
N CYS A 8 -15.96 4.06 -10.93
CA CYS A 8 -15.85 3.35 -9.65
C CYS A 8 -15.44 4.26 -8.49
N GLY A 9 -16.11 5.42 -8.38
CA GLY A 9 -15.77 6.42 -7.36
C GLY A 9 -14.45 7.17 -7.61
N GLY A 10 -13.97 7.19 -8.86
CA GLY A 10 -12.72 7.89 -9.20
C GLY A 10 -11.44 7.11 -8.95
N LEU A 11 -11.54 5.82 -8.60
CA LEU A 11 -10.44 4.92 -8.32
C LEU A 11 -9.36 4.87 -9.43
N PHE A 12 -9.75 5.06 -10.69
CA PHE A 12 -8.90 4.74 -11.82
C PHE A 12 -8.00 5.87 -12.28
N TYR A 13 -8.29 7.15 -11.93
CA TYR A 13 -7.57 8.28 -12.52
C TYR A 13 -7.30 9.46 -11.59
N TRP A 14 -7.56 9.31 -10.29
CA TRP A 14 -7.22 10.32 -9.30
C TRP A 14 -5.98 9.91 -8.52
N VAL A 15 -5.09 10.88 -8.29
CA VAL A 15 -3.90 10.73 -7.46
C VAL A 15 -3.92 11.76 -6.35
N ASP A 16 -3.59 11.35 -5.13
CA ASP A 16 -3.51 12.27 -4.00
C ASP A 16 -2.28 13.18 -4.14
N ARG A 17 -2.52 14.49 -4.05
CA ARG A 17 -1.50 15.54 -4.09
C ARG A 17 -1.23 16.14 -2.72
N HIS A 18 -2.22 16.10 -1.83
CA HIS A 18 -2.12 16.54 -0.45
C HIS A 18 -3.15 15.84 0.41
N SER A 19 -2.81 15.61 1.70
CA SER A 19 -3.72 15.07 2.70
C SER A 19 -3.41 15.71 4.04
N TYR A 20 -4.44 16.14 4.78
CA TYR A 20 -4.33 16.72 6.12
C TYR A 20 -5.62 16.52 6.90
N ALA A 21 -5.54 15.94 8.09
CA ALA A 21 -6.70 15.71 8.98
C ALA A 21 -7.90 15.07 8.26
N GLY A 22 -7.66 14.08 7.39
CA GLY A 22 -8.70 13.41 6.60
C GLY A 22 -9.13 14.14 5.33
N TRP A 23 -8.80 15.43 5.16
CA TRP A 23 -9.00 16.17 3.90
C TRP A 23 -8.03 15.69 2.85
N ARG A 24 -8.46 15.66 1.57
CA ARG A 24 -7.62 15.21 0.47
C ARG A 24 -7.77 16.10 -0.76
N ILE A 25 -6.65 16.53 -1.31
CA ILE A 25 -6.61 17.17 -2.63
C ILE A 25 -6.12 16.14 -3.63
N GLN A 26 -6.97 15.83 -4.60
CA GLN A 26 -6.70 14.84 -5.63
C GLN A 26 -6.61 15.51 -7.00
N GLU A 27 -5.63 15.09 -7.81
CA GLU A 27 -5.46 15.52 -9.20
C GLU A 27 -5.88 14.42 -10.15
N SER A 28 -6.62 14.79 -11.20
CA SER A 28 -6.95 13.90 -12.30
C SER A 28 -5.75 13.74 -13.24
N ILE A 29 -5.36 12.51 -13.56
CA ILE A 29 -4.28 12.23 -14.53
C ILE A 29 -4.61 12.64 -15.96
N TRP A 30 -5.90 12.86 -16.28
CA TRP A 30 -6.38 13.24 -17.60
C TRP A 30 -6.47 14.74 -17.78
N THR A 31 -7.17 15.41 -16.86
CA THR A 31 -7.49 16.84 -17.00
C THR A 31 -6.51 17.73 -16.24
N ARG A 32 -5.65 17.15 -15.39
CA ARG A 32 -4.74 17.87 -14.49
C ARG A 32 -5.46 18.81 -13.50
N ARG A 33 -6.79 18.77 -13.47
CA ARG A 33 -7.59 19.54 -12.52
C ARG A 33 -7.63 18.82 -11.18
N CYS A 34 -7.66 19.60 -10.10
CA CYS A 34 -7.76 19.11 -8.73
C CYS A 34 -9.22 19.11 -8.25
N ARG A 35 -9.47 18.28 -7.24
CA ARG A 35 -10.67 18.32 -6.41
C ARG A 35 -10.29 18.24 -4.94
N LEU A 36 -11.03 18.94 -4.10
CA LEU A 36 -10.96 18.84 -2.65
C LEU A 36 -12.07 17.90 -2.16
N LEU A 37 -11.69 16.90 -1.40
CA LEU A 37 -12.58 16.02 -0.66
C LEU A 37 -12.43 16.27 0.83
N ASP A 38 -13.55 16.35 1.54
CA ASP A 38 -13.56 16.37 3.01
C ASP A 38 -13.39 14.96 3.61
N PRO A 39 -13.28 14.81 4.95
CA PRO A 39 -13.15 13.50 5.61
C PRO A 39 -14.29 12.52 5.32
N TYR A 40 -15.44 13.01 4.88
CA TYR A 40 -16.61 12.20 4.49
C TYR A 40 -16.65 11.89 2.99
N ASN A 41 -15.56 12.19 2.25
CA ASN A 41 -15.47 12.04 0.79
C ASN A 41 -16.43 12.93 -0.01
N ILE A 42 -16.97 14.00 0.59
CA ILE A 42 -17.80 14.99 -0.11
C ILE A 42 -16.88 15.98 -0.83
N LYS A 43 -17.15 16.21 -2.12
CA LYS A 43 -16.41 17.20 -2.91
C LYS A 43 -16.78 18.61 -2.49
N ARG A 44 -15.80 19.40 -2.02
CA ARG A 44 -15.96 20.78 -1.55
C ARG A 44 -15.48 21.82 -2.54
N ALA A 45 -14.49 21.49 -3.38
CA ALA A 45 -13.99 22.35 -4.44
C ALA A 45 -13.49 21.54 -5.62
N ALA A 46 -13.34 22.20 -6.78
CA ALA A 46 -12.67 21.67 -7.96
C ALA A 46 -12.07 22.81 -8.78
N GLY A 47 -10.82 22.66 -9.23
CA GLY A 47 -10.10 23.66 -9.99
C GLY A 47 -8.60 23.45 -9.99
N SER A 48 -7.82 24.51 -9.71
CA SER A 48 -6.38 24.40 -9.49
C SER A 48 -6.05 23.78 -8.13
N PHE A 49 -4.80 23.42 -7.92
CA PHE A 49 -4.33 22.92 -6.62
C PHE A 49 -4.46 24.02 -5.55
N GLU A 50 -4.07 25.25 -5.90
CA GLU A 50 -4.11 26.41 -5.02
C GLU A 50 -5.54 26.70 -4.54
N LEU A 51 -6.52 26.73 -5.47
CA LEU A 51 -7.92 26.91 -5.10
C LEU A 51 -8.41 25.83 -4.11
N CYS A 52 -8.07 24.58 -4.37
CA CYS A 52 -8.44 23.47 -3.48
C CYS A 52 -7.75 23.60 -2.12
N TYR A 53 -6.48 24.01 -2.11
CA TYR A 53 -5.70 24.18 -0.89
C TYR A 53 -6.22 25.33 -0.03
N ASP A 54 -6.47 26.51 -0.62
CA ASP A 54 -7.03 27.66 0.08
C ASP A 54 -8.44 27.36 0.64
N THR A 55 -9.25 26.65 -0.15
CA THR A 55 -10.58 26.20 0.30
C THR A 55 -10.45 25.23 1.48
N MET A 56 -9.49 24.31 1.44
CA MET A 56 -9.22 23.42 2.56
C MET A 56 -8.83 24.21 3.82
N LEU A 57 -7.91 25.16 3.70
CA LEU A 57 -7.50 26.02 4.84
C LEU A 57 -8.69 26.81 5.41
N TYR A 58 -9.58 27.31 4.55
CA TYR A 58 -10.80 27.97 4.99
C TYR A 58 -11.66 27.03 5.85
N PHE A 59 -11.94 25.80 5.38
CA PHE A 59 -12.74 24.85 6.15
C PHE A 59 -12.05 24.38 7.43
N LEU A 60 -10.73 24.17 7.40
CA LEU A 60 -10.00 23.79 8.63
C LEU A 60 -10.14 24.86 9.73
N ARG A 61 -10.12 26.15 9.36
CA ARG A 61 -10.35 27.25 10.29
C ARG A 61 -11.81 27.37 10.69
N ALA A 62 -12.73 27.36 9.73
CA ALA A 62 -14.16 27.54 9.96
C ALA A 62 -14.79 26.43 10.83
N TRP A 63 -14.22 25.21 10.74
CA TRP A 63 -14.67 24.05 11.53
C TRP A 63 -13.79 23.78 12.74
N GLU A 64 -12.85 24.67 13.05
CA GLU A 64 -11.94 24.56 14.17
C GLU A 64 -11.27 23.18 14.26
N VAL A 65 -10.86 22.65 13.08
CA VAL A 65 -10.29 21.31 12.99
C VAL A 65 -9.00 21.23 13.79
N MET A 66 -8.98 20.36 14.80
CA MET A 66 -7.78 20.13 15.60
C MET A 66 -6.64 19.56 14.75
N PRO A 67 -5.39 20.01 14.99
CA PRO A 67 -4.24 19.44 14.30
C PRO A 67 -4.13 17.93 14.54
N PRO A 68 -3.86 17.14 13.49
CA PRO A 68 -3.69 15.71 13.62
C PRO A 68 -2.41 15.36 14.41
N PRO A 69 -2.29 14.10 14.87
CA PRO A 69 -1.03 13.63 15.47
C PRO A 69 0.16 13.85 14.54
N LYS A 70 1.31 14.24 15.10
CA LYS A 70 2.57 14.40 14.34
C LYS A 70 3.19 13.10 13.85
N LYS A 71 2.62 11.95 14.23
CA LYS A 71 2.99 10.64 13.71
C LYS A 71 1.91 10.21 12.72
N ALA A 72 2.31 9.97 11.49
CA ALA A 72 1.39 9.48 10.47
C ALA A 72 1.53 7.98 10.24
N VAL A 73 0.45 7.36 9.74
CA VAL A 73 0.48 6.06 9.10
C VAL A 73 -0.06 6.17 7.68
N VAL A 74 0.81 5.93 6.72
CA VAL A 74 0.48 5.94 5.29
C VAL A 74 0.05 4.54 4.90
N MET A 75 -1.16 4.42 4.39
CA MET A 75 -1.74 3.17 3.92
C MET A 75 -1.78 3.15 2.40
N ILE A 76 -1.18 2.13 1.78
CA ILE A 76 -1.10 2.01 0.32
C ILE A 76 -1.77 0.71 -0.09
N HIS A 77 -2.88 0.82 -0.82
CA HIS A 77 -3.71 -0.32 -1.22
C HIS A 77 -3.07 -1.17 -2.33
N GLY A 78 -3.61 -2.38 -2.50
CA GLY A 78 -3.21 -3.30 -3.56
C GLY A 78 -3.88 -3.01 -4.90
N LEU A 79 -3.50 -3.80 -5.91
CA LEU A 79 -4.12 -3.74 -7.24
C LEU A 79 -5.61 -4.14 -7.15
N PHE A 80 -6.45 -3.47 -7.93
CA PHE A 80 -7.92 -3.64 -7.94
C PHE A 80 -8.64 -3.40 -6.61
N GLN A 81 -7.96 -2.79 -5.63
CA GLN A 81 -8.57 -2.38 -4.38
C GLN A 81 -8.88 -0.88 -4.35
N ARG A 82 -9.79 -0.50 -3.48
CA ARG A 82 -10.17 0.90 -3.27
C ARG A 82 -9.49 1.44 -2.02
N PRO A 83 -9.18 2.74 -1.96
CA PRO A 83 -8.72 3.37 -0.73
C PRO A 83 -9.65 3.13 0.45
N SER A 84 -10.97 3.05 0.20
CA SER A 84 -11.99 2.75 1.23
C SER A 84 -11.82 1.37 1.89
N SER A 85 -11.07 0.45 1.29
CA SER A 85 -10.78 -0.85 1.93
C SER A 85 -9.95 -0.71 3.21
N PHE A 86 -9.28 0.44 3.39
CA PHE A 86 -8.53 0.76 4.60
C PHE A 86 -9.30 1.62 5.61
N GLU A 87 -10.57 1.96 5.38
CA GLU A 87 -11.33 2.85 6.28
C GLU A 87 -11.43 2.33 7.71
N LYS A 88 -11.60 1.01 7.88
CA LYS A 88 -11.62 0.39 9.21
C LYS A 88 -10.27 0.56 9.91
N MET A 89 -9.18 0.20 9.23
CA MET A 89 -7.83 0.35 9.76
C MET A 89 -7.53 1.82 10.08
N ALA A 90 -7.92 2.74 9.20
CA ALA A 90 -7.72 4.18 9.41
C ALA A 90 -8.44 4.67 10.67
N ARG A 91 -9.71 4.26 10.89
CA ARG A 91 -10.44 4.59 12.12
C ARG A 91 -9.78 4.04 13.38
N ASP A 92 -9.32 2.78 13.32
CA ASP A 92 -8.72 2.15 14.50
C ASP A 92 -7.36 2.78 14.85
N PHE A 93 -6.59 3.22 13.83
CA PHE A 93 -5.26 3.77 14.00
C PHE A 93 -5.24 5.27 14.32
N GLN A 94 -6.33 6.00 14.08
CA GLN A 94 -6.41 7.45 14.32
C GLN A 94 -6.15 7.88 15.78
N LYS A 95 -6.22 6.95 16.73
CA LYS A 95 -5.92 7.22 18.15
C LYS A 95 -4.46 7.60 18.36
N ASN A 96 -3.53 7.02 17.59
CA ASN A 96 -2.09 7.19 17.76
C ASN A 96 -1.41 7.86 16.57
N PHE A 97 -2.06 7.83 15.40
CA PHE A 97 -1.49 8.25 14.13
C PHE A 97 -2.47 9.12 13.35
N GLU A 98 -1.96 10.01 12.51
CA GLU A 98 -2.74 10.56 11.42
C GLU A 98 -2.82 9.52 10.29
N PRO A 99 -3.99 8.95 9.97
CA PRO A 99 -4.10 8.02 8.86
C PRO A 99 -4.12 8.76 7.53
N ILE A 100 -3.23 8.38 6.62
CA ILE A 100 -3.16 8.87 5.24
C ILE A 100 -3.35 7.70 4.31
N VAL A 101 -4.57 7.53 3.77
CA VAL A 101 -4.84 6.49 2.78
C VAL A 101 -4.48 7.03 1.40
N PHE A 102 -3.33 6.62 0.88
CA PHE A 102 -2.81 7.12 -0.39
C PHE A 102 -3.54 6.50 -1.59
N SER A 103 -4.12 7.36 -2.41
CA SER A 103 -4.75 6.99 -3.69
C SER A 103 -3.79 7.23 -4.85
N TYR A 104 -3.64 6.23 -5.69
CA TYR A 104 -2.88 6.31 -6.94
C TYR A 104 -3.72 5.76 -8.11
N PRO A 105 -3.46 6.21 -9.35
CA PRO A 105 -4.28 5.83 -10.50
C PRO A 105 -3.99 4.38 -10.90
N MET A 106 -5.02 3.54 -10.93
CA MET A 106 -4.90 2.15 -11.37
C MET A 106 -5.06 2.01 -12.89
N LEU A 107 -5.85 2.89 -13.50
CA LEU A 107 -5.90 3.00 -14.95
C LEU A 107 -4.59 3.65 -15.43
N ARG A 108 -3.86 2.99 -16.32
CA ARG A 108 -2.50 3.41 -16.70
C ARG A 108 -1.54 3.46 -15.50
N PHE A 109 -1.62 2.46 -14.65
CA PHE A 109 -0.69 2.29 -13.54
C PHE A 109 0.76 2.44 -14.04
N ASP A 110 1.54 3.17 -13.25
CA ASP A 110 2.97 3.36 -13.47
C ASP A 110 3.64 3.42 -12.11
N LEU A 111 4.54 2.48 -11.85
CA LEU A 111 5.19 2.32 -10.55
C LEU A 111 5.97 3.57 -10.16
N VAL A 112 6.80 4.07 -11.08
CA VAL A 112 7.67 5.24 -10.83
C VAL A 112 6.84 6.51 -10.62
N LYS A 113 5.79 6.72 -11.44
CA LYS A 113 4.89 7.87 -11.26
C LYS A 113 4.12 7.81 -9.96
N SER A 114 3.66 6.61 -9.56
CA SER A 114 2.97 6.42 -8.27
C SER A 114 3.92 6.68 -7.09
N ALA A 115 5.16 6.20 -7.17
CA ALA A 115 6.20 6.46 -6.19
C ALA A 115 6.56 7.96 -6.08
N ARG A 116 6.72 8.65 -7.21
CA ARG A 116 6.95 10.11 -7.23
C ARG A 116 5.78 10.90 -6.65
N ALA A 117 4.54 10.45 -6.90
CA ALA A 117 3.35 11.09 -6.33
C ALA A 117 3.30 10.92 -4.80
N LEU A 118 3.64 9.73 -4.30
CA LEU A 118 3.77 9.47 -2.87
C LEU A 118 4.84 10.37 -2.24
N ASN A 119 6.02 10.46 -2.86
CA ASN A 119 7.10 11.33 -2.39
C ASN A 119 6.66 12.79 -2.35
N ALA A 120 6.05 13.30 -3.41
CA ALA A 120 5.56 14.67 -3.48
C ALA A 120 4.46 14.99 -2.45
N LEU A 121 3.62 14.01 -2.09
CA LEU A 121 2.63 14.16 -1.03
C LEU A 121 3.32 14.29 0.34
N LEU A 122 4.26 13.40 0.65
CA LEU A 122 4.94 13.34 1.95
C LEU A 122 5.94 14.49 2.13
N ASP A 123 6.58 14.95 1.06
CA ASP A 123 7.47 16.12 1.10
C ASP A 123 6.72 17.42 1.46
N ARG A 124 5.42 17.52 1.15
CA ARG A 124 4.57 18.66 1.57
C ARG A 124 4.15 18.60 3.04
N ARG A 125 4.31 17.45 3.71
CA ARG A 125 3.88 17.22 5.09
C ARG A 125 5.08 17.28 6.05
N GLN A 126 5.72 18.45 6.10
CA GLN A 126 6.86 18.72 7.01
C GLN A 126 6.45 18.77 8.49
N ASP A 127 5.16 18.90 8.77
CA ASP A 127 4.56 18.86 10.10
C ASP A 127 4.59 17.45 10.74
N ILE A 128 4.75 16.40 9.92
CA ILE A 128 4.84 15.02 10.39
C ILE A 128 6.27 14.71 10.83
N SER A 129 6.42 14.33 12.10
CA SER A 129 7.72 13.98 12.69
C SER A 129 8.13 12.52 12.46
N GLN A 130 7.16 11.61 12.27
CA GLN A 130 7.40 10.19 12.02
C GLN A 130 6.37 9.63 11.03
N ILE A 131 6.84 8.97 9.98
CA ILE A 131 6.01 8.40 8.93
C ILE A 131 6.10 6.88 8.99
N ASN A 132 5.00 6.24 9.36
CA ASN A 132 4.86 4.79 9.37
C ASN A 132 4.07 4.34 8.14
N PHE A 133 4.18 3.06 7.79
CA PHE A 133 3.50 2.53 6.62
C PHE A 133 2.75 1.25 6.91
N VAL A 134 1.57 1.08 6.31
CA VAL A 134 0.93 -0.21 6.11
C VAL A 134 0.68 -0.36 4.62
N VAL A 135 1.36 -1.29 3.99
CA VAL A 135 1.32 -1.48 2.56
C VAL A 135 0.77 -2.86 2.21
N TYR A 136 -0.09 -2.92 1.20
CA TYR A 136 -0.74 -4.15 0.81
C TYR A 136 -0.51 -4.45 -0.68
N GLY A 137 -0.14 -5.69 -0.98
CA GLY A 137 0.10 -6.14 -2.35
C GLY A 137 1.08 -5.22 -3.08
N ILE A 138 0.72 -4.75 -4.28
CA ILE A 138 1.57 -3.86 -5.10
C ILE A 138 1.90 -2.53 -4.40
N GLY A 139 1.13 -2.12 -3.39
CA GLY A 139 1.43 -0.93 -2.58
C GLY A 139 2.80 -0.99 -1.91
N GLY A 140 3.29 -2.19 -1.58
CA GLY A 140 4.64 -2.39 -1.06
C GLY A 140 5.73 -2.12 -2.11
N LEU A 141 5.49 -2.45 -3.37
CA LEU A 141 6.41 -2.13 -4.46
C LEU A 141 6.46 -0.63 -4.73
N ILE A 142 5.31 0.08 -4.60
CA ILE A 142 5.27 1.56 -4.69
C ILE A 142 6.13 2.17 -3.59
N LEU A 143 6.04 1.70 -2.35
CA LEU A 143 6.85 2.19 -1.24
C LEU A 143 8.34 1.93 -1.48
N ARG A 144 8.73 0.72 -1.89
CA ARG A 144 10.14 0.39 -2.19
C ARG A 144 10.69 1.28 -3.31
N GLN A 145 9.93 1.49 -4.38
CA GLN A 145 10.31 2.40 -5.46
C GLN A 145 10.39 3.86 -4.97
N ALA A 146 9.50 4.27 -4.07
CA ALA A 146 9.55 5.62 -3.51
C ALA A 146 10.81 5.86 -2.67
N ILE A 147 11.23 4.86 -1.89
CA ILE A 147 12.47 4.88 -1.10
C ILE A 147 13.71 4.92 -2.02
N GLU A 148 13.70 4.16 -3.12
CA GLU A 148 14.79 4.13 -4.09
C GLU A 148 15.04 5.51 -4.73
N LEU A 149 14.02 6.32 -4.88
CA LEU A 149 14.13 7.70 -5.37
C LEU A 149 14.75 8.66 -4.33
N ASN A 150 15.15 8.18 -3.18
CA ASN A 150 15.82 8.91 -2.10
C ASN A 150 15.13 10.23 -1.69
N PRO A 151 13.84 10.19 -1.25
CA PRO A 151 13.08 11.39 -0.91
C PRO A 151 13.52 12.00 0.42
N SER A 152 13.23 13.30 0.61
CA SER A 152 13.58 14.05 1.83
C SER A 152 12.89 13.50 3.10
N TRP A 153 11.71 12.89 2.98
CA TRP A 153 10.98 12.32 4.11
C TRP A 153 11.61 11.03 4.66
N LEU A 154 12.60 10.45 3.97
CA LEU A 154 13.21 9.18 4.37
C LEU A 154 13.84 9.21 5.77
N GLU A 155 14.35 10.37 6.19
CA GLU A 155 14.90 10.55 7.55
C GLU A 155 13.83 10.44 8.65
N ARG A 156 12.56 10.63 8.29
CA ARG A 156 11.41 10.54 9.20
C ARG A 156 10.72 9.18 9.13
N ILE A 157 11.30 8.20 8.41
CA ILE A 157 10.69 6.88 8.29
C ILE A 157 10.65 6.19 9.67
N GLY A 158 9.48 5.73 10.03
CA GLY A 158 9.23 4.93 11.21
C GLY A 158 9.18 3.44 10.89
N ARG A 159 8.14 2.78 11.37
CA ARG A 159 7.92 1.36 11.16
C ARG A 159 6.98 1.09 10.00
N SER A 160 7.16 -0.07 9.36
CA SER A 160 6.35 -0.47 8.22
C SER A 160 5.83 -1.89 8.37
N VAL A 161 4.59 -2.13 7.92
CA VAL A 161 3.99 -3.46 7.87
C VAL A 161 3.64 -3.79 6.43
N PHE A 162 4.16 -4.89 5.92
CA PHE A 162 3.96 -5.40 4.58
C PHE A 162 2.92 -6.52 4.62
N LEU A 163 1.74 -6.27 4.07
CA LEU A 163 0.64 -7.22 4.02
C LEU A 163 0.59 -7.87 2.64
N ALA A 164 0.91 -9.15 2.53
CA ALA A 164 0.89 -9.92 1.29
C ALA A 164 1.51 -9.15 0.10
N VAL A 165 2.67 -8.54 0.31
CA VAL A 165 3.41 -7.80 -0.73
C VAL A 165 4.20 -8.80 -1.56
N PRO A 166 4.14 -8.74 -2.91
CA PRO A 166 4.92 -9.62 -3.78
C PRO A 166 6.38 -9.16 -3.87
N ASN A 167 7.12 -9.30 -2.76
CA ASN A 167 8.50 -8.83 -2.64
C ASN A 167 9.46 -9.51 -3.63
N HIS A 168 9.15 -10.75 -4.01
CA HIS A 168 9.84 -11.53 -5.06
C HIS A 168 8.97 -11.71 -6.31
N GLY A 169 7.94 -10.87 -6.51
CA GLY A 169 7.01 -10.96 -7.63
C GLY A 169 6.06 -12.15 -7.55
N TYR A 170 5.33 -12.34 -8.63
CA TYR A 170 4.44 -13.50 -8.77
C TYR A 170 5.01 -14.50 -9.78
N SER A 171 5.33 -15.71 -9.35
CA SER A 171 5.87 -16.75 -10.22
C SER A 171 4.94 -17.12 -11.38
N TRP A 172 3.61 -16.99 -11.20
CA TRP A 172 2.64 -17.20 -12.27
C TRP A 172 2.65 -16.09 -13.31
N ALA A 173 3.01 -14.84 -12.92
CA ALA A 173 3.08 -13.71 -13.83
C ALA A 173 4.11 -13.94 -14.93
N ASP A 174 5.25 -14.52 -14.59
CA ASP A 174 6.31 -14.83 -15.54
C ASP A 174 5.85 -15.81 -16.64
N LYS A 175 5.02 -16.79 -16.27
CA LYS A 175 4.44 -17.75 -17.23
C LYS A 175 3.48 -17.12 -18.23
N TRP A 176 2.84 -16.01 -17.86
CA TRP A 176 1.77 -15.38 -18.63
C TRP A 176 2.16 -14.04 -19.26
N LYS A 177 3.34 -13.50 -18.95
CA LYS A 177 3.78 -12.14 -19.37
C LYS A 177 3.72 -11.91 -20.88
N GLU A 178 3.91 -12.94 -21.69
CA GLU A 178 3.87 -12.82 -23.16
C GLU A 178 2.47 -12.96 -23.74
N LYS A 179 1.49 -13.41 -22.97
CA LYS A 179 0.11 -13.59 -23.45
C LYS A 179 -0.58 -12.22 -23.62
N TRP A 180 -1.28 -12.07 -24.77
CA TRP A 180 -1.97 -10.83 -25.11
C TRP A 180 -3.01 -10.40 -24.05
N TRP A 181 -3.78 -11.35 -23.49
CA TRP A 181 -4.77 -11.09 -22.46
C TRP A 181 -4.13 -10.61 -21.14
N TYR A 182 -2.95 -11.13 -20.77
CA TYR A 182 -2.20 -10.66 -19.61
C TYR A 182 -1.77 -9.21 -19.79
N LYS A 183 -1.19 -8.88 -20.95
CA LYS A 183 -0.77 -7.52 -21.30
C LYS A 183 -1.97 -6.55 -21.33
N TRP A 184 -3.11 -7.03 -21.85
CA TRP A 184 -4.35 -6.25 -21.88
C TRP A 184 -4.96 -6.03 -20.49
N ALA A 185 -5.04 -7.07 -19.65
CA ALA A 185 -5.68 -7.02 -18.34
C ALA A 185 -4.86 -6.25 -17.29
N LEU A 186 -3.54 -6.45 -17.27
CA LEU A 186 -2.66 -5.91 -16.23
C LEU A 186 -1.79 -4.73 -16.71
N GLY A 187 -1.56 -4.59 -18.01
CA GLY A 187 -0.77 -3.50 -18.58
C GLY A 187 0.60 -3.33 -17.88
N ALA A 188 0.89 -2.10 -17.46
CA ALA A 188 2.15 -1.79 -16.78
C ALA A 188 2.23 -2.40 -15.36
N ALA A 189 1.08 -2.60 -14.68
CA ALA A 189 1.06 -3.28 -13.39
C ALA A 189 1.55 -4.73 -13.51
N GLY A 190 1.23 -5.41 -14.61
CA GLY A 190 1.71 -6.76 -14.91
C GLY A 190 3.23 -6.86 -14.99
N LYS A 191 3.90 -5.82 -15.49
CA LYS A 191 5.37 -5.75 -15.52
C LYS A 191 5.97 -5.59 -14.14
N CYS A 192 5.34 -4.76 -13.29
CA CYS A 192 5.86 -4.48 -11.94
C CYS A 192 5.83 -5.69 -11.00
N ILE A 193 4.93 -6.63 -11.25
CA ILE A 193 4.78 -7.84 -10.43
C ILE A 193 5.59 -9.04 -10.94
N LEU A 194 6.39 -8.86 -11.99
CA LEU A 194 7.32 -9.89 -12.44
C LEU A 194 8.45 -10.06 -11.40
N PRO A 195 8.94 -11.29 -11.18
CA PRO A 195 10.04 -11.54 -10.25
C PRO A 195 11.25 -10.65 -10.51
N GLU A 196 11.72 -10.56 -11.75
CA GLU A 196 12.84 -9.72 -12.16
C GLU A 196 12.70 -8.24 -11.78
N THR A 197 11.48 -7.69 -11.89
CA THR A 197 11.21 -6.29 -11.55
C THR A 197 11.10 -6.09 -10.04
N ALA A 198 10.39 -6.98 -9.34
CA ALA A 198 10.20 -6.89 -7.90
C ALA A 198 11.50 -7.08 -7.11
N GLU A 199 12.37 -7.99 -7.55
CA GLU A 199 13.67 -8.25 -6.93
C GLU A 199 14.69 -7.15 -7.21
N ALA A 200 14.58 -6.46 -8.34
CA ALA A 200 15.45 -5.33 -8.68
C ALA A 200 15.20 -4.10 -7.79
N LEU A 201 14.03 -3.99 -7.16
CA LEU A 201 13.72 -2.87 -6.28
C LEU A 201 14.57 -2.92 -5.01
N PHE A 202 14.98 -1.74 -4.54
CA PHE A 202 15.72 -1.60 -3.29
C PHE A 202 15.02 -2.31 -2.13
N PRO A 203 15.77 -2.98 -1.23
CA PRO A 203 15.19 -3.55 -0.01
C PRO A 203 14.61 -2.46 0.87
N MET A 204 13.63 -2.83 1.70
CA MET A 204 13.04 -1.90 2.66
C MET A 204 14.11 -1.38 3.63
N LYS A 205 14.09 -0.08 3.91
CA LYS A 205 14.89 0.57 4.96
C LYS A 205 14.06 0.73 6.24
N GLY A 206 14.74 0.66 7.39
CA GLY A 206 14.11 0.82 8.71
C GLY A 206 13.48 -0.46 9.27
N ASP A 207 12.75 -0.32 10.37
CA ASP A 207 12.07 -1.43 11.04
C ASP A 207 10.81 -1.82 10.25
N PHE A 208 10.73 -3.06 9.80
CA PHE A 208 9.52 -3.54 9.15
C PHE A 208 9.18 -4.99 9.53
N GLY A 209 7.88 -5.30 9.45
CA GLY A 209 7.35 -6.64 9.61
C GLY A 209 6.57 -7.08 8.38
N VAL A 210 6.52 -8.37 8.14
CA VAL A 210 5.83 -8.98 7.00
C VAL A 210 4.70 -9.89 7.49
N ILE A 211 3.51 -9.69 6.98
CA ILE A 211 2.35 -10.56 7.23
C ILE A 211 1.94 -11.22 5.91
N MET A 212 1.88 -12.53 5.91
CA MET A 212 1.57 -13.38 4.76
C MET A 212 0.32 -14.20 5.04
N GLY A 213 -0.49 -14.46 4.03
CA GLY A 213 -1.57 -15.45 4.12
C GLY A 213 -1.10 -16.82 3.66
N GLY A 214 -1.69 -17.88 4.20
CA GLY A 214 -1.38 -19.25 3.81
C GLY A 214 -2.11 -20.30 4.65
N LYS A 215 -1.74 -21.56 4.48
CA LYS A 215 -2.29 -22.71 5.21
C LYS A 215 -1.25 -23.45 6.03
N ASP A 216 0.01 -23.09 5.93
CA ASP A 216 1.16 -23.82 6.51
C ASP A 216 1.28 -25.25 5.94
N ASP A 217 1.00 -25.39 4.65
CA ASP A 217 1.12 -26.66 3.94
C ASP A 217 1.74 -26.48 2.54
N ALA A 218 2.10 -27.57 1.88
CA ALA A 218 2.73 -27.55 0.56
C ALA A 218 1.76 -27.24 -0.60
N LYS A 219 0.46 -27.09 -0.35
CA LYS A 219 -0.57 -26.88 -1.36
C LYS A 219 -1.16 -25.48 -1.34
N GLY A 220 -1.26 -24.88 -0.12
CA GLY A 220 -1.89 -23.58 0.06
C GLY A 220 -3.35 -23.57 -0.38
N PHE A 221 -3.87 -22.41 -0.75
CA PHE A 221 -5.23 -22.28 -1.30
C PHE A 221 -5.31 -22.72 -2.76
N ILE A 222 -4.25 -22.57 -3.55
CA ILE A 222 -4.17 -23.03 -4.94
C ILE A 222 -3.03 -24.05 -5.08
N PRO A 223 -3.35 -25.37 -5.12
CA PRO A 223 -2.36 -26.44 -5.20
C PRO A 223 -1.45 -26.38 -6.44
N LEU A 224 -1.91 -25.69 -7.50
CA LEU A 224 -1.14 -25.53 -8.74
C LEU A 224 0.19 -24.79 -8.54
N PHE A 225 0.30 -23.98 -7.49
CA PHE A 225 1.55 -23.29 -7.16
C PHE A 225 2.59 -24.20 -6.53
N LYS A 226 2.19 -25.40 -6.07
CA LYS A 226 3.08 -26.39 -5.42
C LYS A 226 3.88 -25.83 -4.22
N GLN A 227 3.36 -24.79 -3.58
CA GLN A 227 3.90 -24.09 -2.43
C GLN A 227 2.75 -23.50 -1.63
N ASP A 228 2.97 -23.24 -0.35
CA ASP A 228 1.98 -22.54 0.46
C ASP A 228 1.71 -21.14 -0.11
N ASN A 229 0.44 -20.75 -0.16
CA ASN A 229 -0.01 -19.53 -0.80
C ASN A 229 -1.36 -19.06 -0.24
N ASP A 230 -1.66 -17.77 -0.43
CA ASP A 230 -2.90 -17.12 -0.02
C ASP A 230 -4.00 -17.12 -1.11
N GLY A 231 -3.80 -17.88 -2.18
CA GLY A 231 -4.67 -17.94 -3.36
C GLY A 231 -4.17 -17.09 -4.54
N ILE A 232 -3.19 -16.21 -4.34
CA ILE A 232 -2.59 -15.38 -5.40
C ILE A 232 -1.06 -15.35 -5.26
N LEU A 233 -0.57 -15.16 -4.05
CA LEU A 233 0.83 -14.98 -3.71
C LEU A 233 1.31 -16.17 -2.89
N THR A 234 2.47 -16.73 -3.22
CA THR A 234 3.11 -17.74 -2.39
C THR A 234 3.73 -17.10 -1.15
N VAL A 235 3.74 -17.84 -0.04
CA VAL A 235 4.37 -17.39 1.21
C VAL A 235 5.84 -17.02 0.96
N ALA A 236 6.55 -17.82 0.17
CA ALA A 236 7.94 -17.54 -0.19
C ALA A 236 8.11 -16.20 -0.93
N ALA A 237 7.23 -15.90 -1.89
CA ALA A 237 7.30 -14.66 -2.66
C ALA A 237 6.92 -13.41 -1.85
N ALA A 238 6.18 -13.57 -0.75
CA ALA A 238 5.83 -12.48 0.15
C ALA A 238 6.92 -12.15 1.17
N LYS A 239 7.84 -13.06 1.45
CA LYS A 239 8.97 -12.82 2.39
C LYS A 239 9.85 -11.67 1.92
N GLN A 240 10.51 -11.01 2.87
CA GLN A 240 11.45 -9.94 2.60
C GLN A 240 12.63 -10.05 3.54
N ASN A 241 13.83 -10.14 2.98
CA ASN A 241 15.06 -10.15 3.77
C ASN A 241 15.19 -8.88 4.61
N GLY A 242 15.62 -9.04 5.87
CA GLY A 242 15.75 -7.93 6.81
C GLY A 242 14.47 -7.62 7.58
N ALA A 243 13.38 -8.36 7.36
CA ALA A 243 12.18 -8.22 8.19
C ALA A 243 12.49 -8.52 9.65
N ARG A 244 12.07 -7.63 10.54
CA ARG A 244 12.23 -7.80 11.98
C ARG A 244 11.38 -8.95 12.52
N GLU A 245 10.18 -9.09 12.02
CA GLU A 245 9.25 -10.18 12.31
C GLU A 245 8.47 -10.58 11.06
N GLU A 246 8.18 -11.86 10.95
CA GLU A 246 7.32 -12.44 9.94
C GLU A 246 6.14 -13.15 10.62
N TYR A 247 4.95 -12.99 10.07
CA TYR A 247 3.72 -13.61 10.57
C TYR A 247 2.96 -14.31 9.44
N LEU A 248 2.69 -15.61 9.60
CA LEU A 248 1.80 -16.35 8.71
C LEU A 248 0.37 -16.33 9.25
N ALA A 249 -0.50 -15.65 8.55
CA ALA A 249 -1.93 -15.61 8.84
C ALA A 249 -2.59 -16.89 8.32
N LEU A 250 -2.75 -17.87 9.19
CA LEU A 250 -3.29 -19.18 8.83
C LEU A 250 -4.73 -19.09 8.34
N ASN A 251 -5.02 -19.79 7.26
CA ASN A 251 -6.33 -19.86 6.62
C ASN A 251 -6.88 -18.48 6.16
N LYS A 252 -5.99 -17.51 5.90
CA LYS A 252 -6.35 -16.20 5.35
C LYS A 252 -5.96 -16.11 3.89
N THR A 253 -6.95 -15.70 3.08
CA THR A 253 -6.75 -15.46 1.65
C THR A 253 -6.25 -14.05 1.37
N HIS A 254 -5.62 -13.86 0.22
CA HIS A 254 -5.07 -12.58 -0.22
C HIS A 254 -6.06 -11.42 -0.06
N PHE A 255 -7.27 -11.54 -0.59
CA PHE A 255 -8.20 -10.42 -0.74
C PHE A 255 -8.69 -9.78 0.55
N PHE A 256 -8.74 -10.51 1.68
CA PHE A 256 -9.33 -10.07 2.93
C PHE A 256 -8.32 -9.83 4.06
N LEU A 257 -7.04 -10.06 3.79
CA LEU A 257 -6.00 -9.99 4.81
C LEU A 257 -5.96 -8.61 5.52
N HIS A 258 -6.06 -7.53 4.76
CA HIS A 258 -6.01 -6.14 5.26
C HIS A 258 -7.30 -5.68 5.96
N GLN A 259 -8.35 -6.50 6.01
CA GLN A 259 -9.62 -6.21 6.69
C GLN A 259 -9.84 -7.11 7.92
N ASP A 260 -8.97 -8.08 8.13
CA ASP A 260 -9.07 -9.02 9.24
C ASP A 260 -8.67 -8.35 10.55
N ASP A 261 -9.53 -8.46 11.58
CA ASP A 261 -9.34 -7.80 12.87
C ASP A 261 -8.01 -8.16 13.54
N LYS A 262 -7.64 -9.44 13.49
CA LYS A 262 -6.38 -9.90 14.04
C LYS A 262 -5.18 -9.30 13.34
N ILE A 263 -5.25 -9.17 12.01
CA ILE A 263 -4.19 -8.55 11.22
C ILE A 263 -4.09 -7.04 11.50
N LEU A 264 -5.23 -6.37 11.70
CA LEU A 264 -5.25 -4.96 12.11
C LEU A 264 -4.57 -4.78 13.46
N GLU A 265 -4.91 -5.61 14.46
CA GLU A 265 -4.26 -5.59 15.78
C GLU A 265 -2.75 -5.81 15.70
N LEU A 266 -2.31 -6.81 14.92
CA LEU A 266 -0.89 -7.11 14.73
C LEU A 266 -0.16 -5.93 14.07
N ALA A 267 -0.73 -5.35 13.02
CA ALA A 267 -0.17 -4.19 12.34
C ALA A 267 -0.07 -2.99 13.30
N PHE A 268 -1.12 -2.70 14.05
CA PHE A 268 -1.13 -1.63 15.05
C PHE A 268 -0.08 -1.86 16.15
N SER A 269 0.03 -3.09 16.65
CA SER A 269 1.04 -3.47 17.64
C SER A 269 2.45 -3.24 17.09
N PHE A 270 2.72 -3.70 15.85
CA PHE A 270 4.03 -3.55 15.24
C PHE A 270 4.42 -2.08 15.05
N LEU A 271 3.50 -1.24 14.56
CA LEU A 271 3.77 0.19 14.39
C LEU A 271 4.11 0.88 15.71
N ASN A 272 3.49 0.48 16.82
CA ASN A 272 3.75 1.07 18.14
C ASN A 272 4.99 0.49 18.82
N THR A 273 5.23 -0.81 18.71
CA THR A 273 6.24 -1.53 19.54
C THR A 273 7.39 -2.15 18.76
N GLY A 274 7.27 -2.30 17.43
CA GLY A 274 8.18 -3.04 16.58
C GLY A 274 8.00 -4.56 16.68
N ARG A 275 6.87 -5.03 17.22
CA ARG A 275 6.54 -6.46 17.36
C ARG A 275 5.07 -6.70 17.08
N PHE A 276 4.74 -7.84 16.46
CA PHE A 276 3.36 -8.26 16.21
C PHE A 276 2.57 -8.66 17.47
N GLY A 277 3.21 -8.66 18.65
CA GLY A 277 2.56 -9.09 19.88
C GLY A 277 2.53 -10.63 20.05
N ARG A 278 1.90 -11.12 21.13
CA ARG A 278 1.86 -12.56 21.44
C ARG A 278 0.77 -13.29 20.63
N GLY A 279 0.96 -13.35 19.31
CA GLY A 279 0.22 -14.25 18.44
C GLY A 279 1.22 -15.11 17.69
N MET A 280 1.09 -16.43 17.81
CA MET A 280 1.95 -17.49 17.29
C MET A 280 3.15 -17.04 16.42
N ARG A 281 4.35 -17.05 16.99
CA ARG A 281 5.61 -16.90 16.23
C ARG A 281 5.72 -18.08 15.28
N ILE A 282 5.95 -17.83 13.99
CA ILE A 282 6.53 -18.84 13.11
C ILE A 282 7.87 -19.23 13.74
N ARG A 283 8.04 -20.53 14.07
CA ARG A 283 9.34 -21.07 14.48
C ARG A 283 10.38 -20.69 13.43
N LYS A 284 11.49 -20.15 13.87
CA LYS A 284 12.68 -19.80 13.07
C LYS A 284 13.45 -21.04 12.60
N GLU A 285 12.78 -22.10 12.17
CA GLU A 285 13.44 -23.31 11.69
C GLU A 285 12.61 -23.99 10.62
N GLN A 286 12.81 -23.50 9.39
CA GLN A 286 12.95 -24.33 8.19
C GLN A 286 13.65 -23.46 7.15
N SER A 287 14.97 -23.59 7.09
CA SER A 287 15.76 -23.17 5.92
C SER A 287 15.23 -23.96 4.73
N TYR A 288 14.41 -23.32 3.90
CA TYR A 288 14.15 -23.87 2.58
C TYR A 288 15.43 -23.73 1.79
N THR A 289 16.18 -24.84 1.68
CA THR A 289 17.30 -24.97 0.75
C THR A 289 16.84 -24.58 -0.63
N ASN A 290 17.63 -23.70 -1.24
CA ASN A 290 17.45 -23.21 -2.59
C ASN A 290 17.16 -24.34 -3.57
N LEU A 291 15.97 -24.33 -4.19
CA LEU A 291 15.57 -25.24 -5.27
C LEU A 291 16.11 -24.82 -6.64
N TRP A 292 17.21 -24.02 -6.65
CA TRP A 292 17.85 -23.57 -7.89
C TRP A 292 19.20 -24.26 -8.19
N ASP A 293 19.60 -25.25 -7.35
CA ASP A 293 20.77 -26.11 -7.63
C ASP A 293 20.32 -27.53 -7.98
N ARG A 294 19.62 -27.67 -9.13
CA ARG A 294 19.60 -28.89 -9.96
C ARG A 294 18.99 -28.61 -11.33
#